data_85c814c38dc6c671d9d248d67c8fb0d4
#
_entry.id   85c814c38dc6c671d9d248d67c8fb0d4
#
_cell.length_a   1.000
_cell.length_b   1.000
_cell.length_c   1.000
_cell.angle_alpha   90.00
_cell.angle_beta   90.00
_cell.angle_gamma   90.00
#
_symmetry.space_group_name_H-M   'P 1'
#
loop_
_entity.id
_entity.type
_entity.pdbx_description
1 polymer ?
#
loop_
_entity_poly.entity_id
_entity_poly.type
_entity_poly.pdbx_seq_one_letter_code
_entity_poly.pdbx_strand_id
1 'polypeptide(L)'
;MNTTTLTQQHRTAAANPSLGTLTTAVGIYGAYFALAAIYFWFGGMKFTQYEAEGLVPLVSNSPLLGWVYELFSVRTFSSMLGVLEVSIGLLIAGRLLSPKLSLVGGALSAGLFVTTLSFMFSTPGVIEPSLGFPAISVAPGQFLLKDLGLLALSIFVAGHSLTRLETR
;
A
#
# COMPACT_ATOMS: atom_id res chain seq x y z
N MET A 1 9.66 -10.45 66.68
CA MET A 1 8.60 -10.48 65.66
C MET A 1 9.21 -9.94 64.36
N ASN A 2 9.47 -10.82 63.40
CA ASN A 2 10.26 -10.55 62.21
C ASN A 2 9.44 -9.82 61.14
N THR A 3 9.86 -8.62 60.82
CA THR A 3 9.32 -7.79 59.75
C THR A 3 10.13 -7.91 58.43
N THR A 4 10.65 -9.12 58.16
CA THR A 4 11.58 -9.35 57.05
C THR A 4 10.97 -10.12 55.84
N THR A 5 9.65 -10.09 55.64
CA THR A 5 9.05 -10.97 54.62
C THR A 5 8.17 -10.29 53.59
N LEU A 6 8.26 -9.00 53.35
CA LEU A 6 7.41 -8.35 52.33
C LEU A 6 8.16 -7.60 51.22
N THR A 7 9.43 -7.90 51.01
CA THR A 7 10.17 -7.38 49.87
C THR A 7 10.53 -8.49 48.85
N GLN A 8 9.61 -9.39 48.61
CA GLN A 8 9.74 -10.30 47.48
C GLN A 8 9.17 -9.57 46.24
N GLN A 9 10.00 -8.69 45.77
CA GLN A 9 10.12 -8.25 44.42
C GLN A 9 9.34 -9.07 43.41
N HIS A 10 8.30 -8.45 42.84
CA HIS A 10 7.90 -8.71 41.48
C HIS A 10 9.07 -8.30 40.51
N ARG A 11 10.10 -9.10 40.46
CA ARG A 11 10.90 -9.23 39.27
C ARG A 11 9.95 -9.85 38.25
N THR A 12 9.24 -9.02 37.51
CA THR A 12 8.63 -9.41 36.23
C THR A 12 9.80 -9.86 35.36
N ALA A 13 10.08 -11.16 35.38
CA ALA A 13 10.91 -11.80 34.39
C ALA A 13 10.32 -11.35 33.06
N ALA A 14 11.08 -10.68 32.22
CA ALA A 14 10.67 -10.34 30.86
C ALA A 14 10.29 -11.66 30.20
N ALA A 15 8.99 -11.94 30.12
CA ALA A 15 8.50 -13.17 29.52
C ALA A 15 8.95 -13.15 28.06
N ASN A 16 9.64 -14.22 27.63
CA ASN A 16 9.99 -14.37 26.23
C ASN A 16 8.70 -14.18 25.40
N PRO A 17 8.75 -13.38 24.33
CA PRO A 17 7.57 -13.14 23.52
C PRO A 17 7.02 -14.47 22.99
N SER A 18 5.70 -14.64 23.08
CA SER A 18 5.05 -15.84 22.55
C SER A 18 5.26 -15.94 21.04
N LEU A 19 5.19 -17.14 20.48
CA LEU A 19 5.29 -17.36 19.04
C LEU A 19 4.26 -16.48 18.28
N GLY A 20 3.04 -16.34 18.80
CA GLY A 20 2.01 -15.48 18.24
C GLY A 20 2.43 -14.00 18.22
N THR A 21 3.05 -13.50 19.29
CA THR A 21 3.55 -12.13 19.36
C THR A 21 4.65 -11.89 18.32
N LEU A 22 5.58 -12.85 18.17
CA LEU A 22 6.66 -12.75 17.17
C LEU A 22 6.10 -12.77 15.75
N THR A 23 5.19 -13.70 15.44
CA THR A 23 4.57 -13.80 14.11
C THR A 23 3.80 -12.52 13.77
N THR A 24 3.05 -11.97 14.72
CA THR A 24 2.34 -10.71 14.52
C THR A 24 3.30 -9.55 14.24
N ALA A 25 4.40 -9.46 15.00
CA ALA A 25 5.41 -8.43 14.78
C ALA A 25 6.05 -8.55 13.39
N VAL A 26 6.42 -9.76 12.98
CA VAL A 26 6.96 -10.01 11.62
C VAL A 26 5.94 -9.61 10.55
N GLY A 27 4.66 -9.94 10.73
CA GLY A 27 3.60 -9.55 9.81
C GLY A 27 3.44 -8.03 9.70
N ILE A 28 3.48 -7.32 10.84
CA ILE A 28 3.39 -5.85 10.85
C ILE A 28 4.56 -5.22 10.11
N TYR A 29 5.81 -5.58 10.46
CA TYR A 29 6.97 -5.01 9.78
C TYR A 29 7.05 -5.44 8.31
N GLY A 30 6.67 -6.68 8.02
CA GLY A 30 6.55 -7.19 6.65
C GLY A 30 5.56 -6.40 5.80
N ALA A 31 4.44 -5.97 6.38
CA ALA A 31 3.44 -5.15 5.71
C ALA A 31 4.00 -3.78 5.27
N TYR A 32 4.71 -3.08 6.17
CA TYR A 32 5.36 -1.81 5.85
C TYR A 32 6.44 -1.98 4.79
N PHE A 33 7.29 -3.01 4.95
CA PHE A 33 8.37 -3.29 4.00
C PHE A 33 7.82 -3.63 2.61
N ALA A 34 6.84 -4.54 2.52
CA ALA A 34 6.27 -4.97 1.26
C ALA A 34 5.63 -3.81 0.51
N LEU A 35 4.84 -2.97 1.21
CA LEU A 35 4.17 -1.84 0.59
C LEU A 35 5.19 -0.79 0.10
N ALA A 36 6.21 -0.46 0.91
CA ALA A 36 7.27 0.47 0.51
C ALA A 36 8.08 -0.08 -0.67
N ALA A 37 8.44 -1.37 -0.67
CA ALA A 37 9.18 -2.00 -1.75
C ALA A 37 8.40 -1.99 -3.07
N ILE A 38 7.08 -2.26 -3.02
CA ILE A 38 6.19 -2.17 -4.18
C ILE A 38 6.20 -0.76 -4.75
N TYR A 39 6.05 0.26 -3.92
CA TYR A 39 6.07 1.66 -4.36
C TYR A 39 7.41 2.08 -4.96
N PHE A 40 8.54 1.67 -4.39
CA PHE A 40 9.85 1.97 -4.98
C PHE A 40 10.04 1.27 -6.32
N TRP A 41 9.61 0.01 -6.43
CA TRP A 41 9.77 -0.75 -7.65
C TRP A 41 8.87 -0.21 -8.77
N PHE A 42 7.57 -0.15 -8.54
CA PHE A 42 6.62 0.31 -9.55
C PHE A 42 6.76 1.80 -9.83
N GLY A 43 6.97 2.63 -8.81
CA GLY A 43 7.23 4.05 -8.99
C GLY A 43 8.51 4.31 -9.79
N GLY A 44 9.57 3.53 -9.56
CA GLY A 44 10.78 3.58 -10.37
C GLY A 44 10.55 3.20 -11.83
N MET A 45 9.71 2.19 -12.07
CA MET A 45 9.34 1.75 -13.43
C MET A 45 8.58 2.84 -14.21
N LYS A 46 7.81 3.71 -13.55
CA LYS A 46 7.04 4.79 -14.19
C LYS A 46 7.90 5.77 -14.99
N PHE A 47 9.19 5.83 -14.75
CA PHE A 47 10.13 6.62 -15.52
C PHE A 47 10.56 5.94 -16.82
N THR A 48 10.10 4.74 -17.13
CA THR A 48 10.39 4.02 -18.38
C THR A 48 9.28 4.25 -19.42
N GLN A 49 9.63 4.19 -20.70
CA GLN A 49 8.66 4.27 -21.78
C GLN A 49 7.69 3.09 -21.77
N TYR A 50 8.20 1.91 -21.47
CA TYR A 50 7.44 0.67 -21.36
C TYR A 50 6.25 0.81 -20.40
N GLU A 51 6.51 1.31 -19.20
CA GLU A 51 5.48 1.46 -18.17
C GLU A 51 4.51 2.59 -18.51
N ALA A 52 5.01 3.69 -19.09
CA ALA A 52 4.18 4.80 -19.53
C ALA A 52 3.14 4.37 -20.58
N GLU A 53 3.55 3.56 -21.56
CA GLU A 53 2.64 3.00 -22.58
C GLU A 53 1.65 1.99 -21.98
N GLY A 54 2.07 1.21 -21.00
CA GLY A 54 1.20 0.27 -20.27
C GLY A 54 0.06 0.94 -19.49
N LEU A 55 0.20 2.22 -19.13
CA LEU A 55 -0.86 3.00 -18.47
C LEU A 55 -1.96 3.48 -19.43
N VAL A 56 -1.66 3.61 -20.73
CA VAL A 56 -2.59 4.22 -21.69
C VAL A 56 -3.96 3.58 -21.70
N PRO A 57 -4.13 2.24 -21.81
CA PRO A 57 -5.45 1.62 -21.84
C PRO A 57 -6.23 1.80 -20.52
N LEU A 58 -5.56 1.97 -19.39
CA LEU A 58 -6.17 2.18 -18.08
C LEU A 58 -6.66 3.63 -17.95
N VAL A 59 -5.77 4.57 -18.20
CA VAL A 59 -6.02 6.00 -17.98
C VAL A 59 -6.97 6.56 -19.04
N SER A 60 -6.78 6.25 -20.33
CA SER A 60 -7.63 6.76 -21.42
C SER A 60 -9.09 6.32 -21.31
N ASN A 61 -9.35 5.16 -20.70
CA ASN A 61 -10.71 4.66 -20.49
C ASN A 61 -11.31 5.06 -19.12
N SER A 62 -10.55 5.76 -18.28
CA SER A 62 -11.00 6.16 -16.96
C SER A 62 -11.82 7.44 -17.01
N PRO A 63 -13.05 7.46 -16.47
CA PRO A 63 -13.82 8.68 -16.34
C PRO A 63 -13.20 9.67 -15.34
N LEU A 64 -12.32 9.19 -14.45
CA LEU A 64 -11.65 10.03 -13.46
C LEU A 64 -10.37 10.66 -14.02
N LEU A 65 -9.65 9.97 -14.90
CA LEU A 65 -8.30 10.35 -15.32
C LEU A 65 -8.13 10.52 -16.84
N GLY A 66 -9.11 10.17 -17.68
CA GLY A 66 -8.98 10.23 -19.13
C GLY A 66 -8.57 11.61 -19.66
N TRP A 67 -9.06 12.68 -19.03
CA TRP A 67 -8.76 14.06 -19.34
C TRP A 67 -7.27 14.43 -19.15
N VAL A 68 -6.53 13.66 -18.38
CA VAL A 68 -5.11 13.96 -18.07
C VAL A 68 -4.26 13.98 -19.35
N TYR A 69 -4.57 13.10 -20.32
CA TYR A 69 -3.84 13.05 -21.59
C TYR A 69 -4.18 14.19 -22.58
N GLU A 70 -5.17 14.99 -22.27
CA GLU A 70 -5.42 16.26 -22.97
C GLU A 70 -4.45 17.35 -22.52
N LEU A 71 -3.92 17.26 -21.28
CA LEU A 71 -3.03 18.26 -20.69
C LEU A 71 -1.56 17.83 -20.69
N PHE A 72 -1.30 16.55 -20.55
CA PHE A 72 0.05 16.00 -20.38
C PHE A 72 0.33 14.89 -21.39
N SER A 73 1.56 14.82 -21.87
CA SER A 73 1.99 13.65 -22.62
C SER A 73 1.96 12.40 -21.73
N VAL A 74 1.77 11.23 -22.36
CA VAL A 74 1.79 9.91 -21.69
C VAL A 74 3.04 9.77 -20.80
N ARG A 75 4.19 10.19 -21.33
CA ARG A 75 5.47 10.12 -20.62
C ARG A 75 5.53 11.05 -19.41
N THR A 76 5.04 12.28 -19.57
CA THR A 76 5.02 13.28 -18.49
C THR A 76 4.12 12.80 -17.36
N PHE A 77 2.91 12.36 -17.68
CA PHE A 77 1.97 11.85 -16.69
C PHE A 77 2.54 10.64 -15.94
N SER A 78 3.09 9.66 -16.65
CA SER A 78 3.73 8.50 -16.03
C SER A 78 4.86 8.91 -15.07
N SER A 79 5.70 9.87 -15.47
CA SER A 79 6.79 10.36 -14.61
C SER A 79 6.27 11.08 -13.36
N MET A 80 5.19 11.87 -13.48
CA MET A 80 4.53 12.50 -12.32
C MET A 80 3.97 11.45 -11.36
N LEU A 81 3.35 10.41 -11.89
CA LEU A 81 2.87 9.28 -11.10
C LEU A 81 4.02 8.55 -10.41
N GLY A 82 5.14 8.37 -11.10
CA GLY A 82 6.36 7.79 -10.52
C GLY A 82 6.89 8.58 -9.33
N VAL A 83 6.94 9.92 -9.45
CA VAL A 83 7.32 10.80 -8.33
C VAL A 83 6.35 10.63 -7.15
N LEU A 84 5.04 10.60 -7.41
CA LEU A 84 4.02 10.38 -6.38
C LEU A 84 4.22 9.03 -5.69
N GLU A 85 4.37 7.95 -6.45
CA GLU A 85 4.54 6.59 -5.93
C GLU A 85 5.81 6.46 -5.09
N VAL A 86 6.96 6.94 -5.58
CA VAL A 86 8.21 6.94 -4.80
C VAL A 86 8.06 7.76 -3.52
N SER A 87 7.37 8.91 -3.58
CA SER A 87 7.11 9.73 -2.39
C SER A 87 6.24 8.99 -1.36
N ILE A 88 5.20 8.28 -1.79
CA ILE A 88 4.38 7.42 -0.92
C ILE A 88 5.26 6.33 -0.29
N GLY A 89 6.11 5.68 -1.07
CA GLY A 89 7.06 4.67 -0.58
C GLY A 89 7.99 5.22 0.51
N LEU A 90 8.53 6.43 0.29
CA LEU A 90 9.36 7.12 1.28
C LEU A 90 8.58 7.46 2.57
N LEU A 91 7.34 7.93 2.45
CA LEU A 91 6.49 8.22 3.59
C LEU A 91 6.19 6.95 4.41
N ILE A 92 5.90 5.83 3.75
CA ILE A 92 5.65 4.55 4.43
C ILE A 92 6.93 4.05 5.12
N ALA A 93 8.09 4.07 4.44
CA ALA A 93 9.39 3.73 5.01
C ALA A 93 9.78 4.68 6.15
N GLY A 94 9.33 5.93 6.11
CA GLY A 94 9.47 6.92 7.17
C GLY A 94 8.84 6.55 8.51
N ARG A 95 8.14 5.40 8.58
CA ARG A 95 7.69 4.77 9.83
C ARG A 95 8.83 4.61 10.83
N LEU A 96 10.04 4.39 10.37
CA LEU A 96 11.22 4.25 11.20
C LEU A 96 11.58 5.55 11.95
N LEU A 97 11.18 6.69 11.39
CA LEU A 97 11.42 8.03 11.96
C LEU A 97 10.20 8.53 12.75
N SER A 98 9.00 8.37 12.16
CA SER A 98 7.78 8.86 12.78
C SER A 98 6.53 8.13 12.28
N PRO A 99 5.60 7.76 13.18
CA PRO A 99 4.30 7.21 12.79
C PRO A 99 3.47 8.17 11.93
N LYS A 100 3.67 9.49 12.05
CA LYS A 100 2.96 10.49 11.24
C LYS A 100 3.25 10.34 9.76
N LEU A 101 4.51 10.06 9.39
CA LEU A 101 4.90 9.87 8.00
C LEU A 101 4.19 8.66 7.38
N SER A 102 4.21 7.52 8.06
CA SER A 102 3.54 6.33 7.55
C SER A 102 2.02 6.39 7.61
N LEU A 103 1.43 7.20 8.49
CA LEU A 103 -0.01 7.49 8.46
C LEU A 103 -0.37 8.21 7.16
N VAL A 104 0.35 9.28 6.82
CA VAL A 104 0.13 10.04 5.57
C VAL A 104 0.40 9.15 4.35
N GLY A 105 1.51 8.41 4.35
CA GLY A 105 1.84 7.48 3.27
C GLY A 105 0.77 6.41 3.05
N GLY A 106 0.27 5.80 4.13
CA GLY A 106 -0.80 4.80 4.06
C GLY A 106 -2.13 5.37 3.57
N ALA A 107 -2.48 6.59 3.98
CA ALA A 107 -3.70 7.27 3.52
C ALA A 107 -3.63 7.62 2.02
N LEU A 108 -2.51 8.19 1.55
CA LEU A 108 -2.27 8.46 0.13
C LEU A 108 -2.27 7.17 -0.70
N SER A 109 -1.64 6.12 -0.19
CA SER A 109 -1.63 4.79 -0.79
C SER A 109 -3.03 4.23 -0.95
N ALA A 110 -3.87 4.33 0.09
CA ALA A 110 -5.27 3.88 0.00
C ALA A 110 -6.04 4.65 -1.07
N GLY A 111 -5.88 5.97 -1.16
CA GLY A 111 -6.47 6.79 -2.22
C GLY A 111 -6.03 6.36 -3.62
N LEU A 112 -4.73 6.08 -3.80
CA LEU A 112 -4.19 5.62 -5.07
C LEU A 112 -4.78 4.26 -5.47
N PHE A 113 -4.85 3.28 -4.56
CA PHE A 113 -5.43 1.97 -4.87
C PHE A 113 -6.95 2.01 -5.08
N VAL A 114 -7.67 2.91 -4.45
CA VAL A 114 -9.08 3.18 -4.80
C VAL A 114 -9.18 3.67 -6.25
N THR A 115 -8.29 4.56 -6.66
CA THR A 115 -8.25 5.06 -8.04
C THR A 115 -7.89 3.95 -9.03
N THR A 116 -6.89 3.11 -8.76
CA THR A 116 -6.53 2.01 -9.67
C THR A 116 -7.62 0.93 -9.73
N LEU A 117 -8.29 0.64 -8.62
CA LEU A 117 -9.43 -0.28 -8.60
C LEU A 117 -10.61 0.23 -9.43
N SER A 118 -10.80 1.55 -9.57
CA SER A 118 -11.83 2.10 -10.43
C SER A 118 -11.66 1.71 -11.91
N PHE A 119 -10.43 1.43 -12.34
CA PHE A 119 -10.14 0.95 -13.71
C PHE A 119 -10.79 -0.41 -14.02
N MET A 120 -11.10 -1.22 -13.00
CA MET A 120 -11.83 -2.49 -13.21
C MET A 120 -13.20 -2.28 -13.87
N PHE A 121 -13.80 -1.11 -13.70
CA PHE A 121 -15.12 -0.79 -14.22
C PHE A 121 -15.11 -0.08 -15.57
N SER A 122 -13.94 0.45 -15.96
CA SER A 122 -13.82 1.30 -17.16
C SER A 122 -12.86 0.75 -18.21
N THR A 123 -11.93 -0.13 -17.85
CA THR A 123 -10.93 -0.63 -18.79
C THR A 123 -11.49 -1.79 -19.63
N PRO A 124 -11.43 -1.71 -20.96
CA PRO A 124 -11.81 -2.81 -21.83
C PRO A 124 -10.96 -4.07 -21.56
N GLY A 125 -11.57 -5.23 -21.64
CA GLY A 125 -10.90 -6.53 -21.50
C GLY A 125 -10.70 -6.97 -20.04
N VAL A 126 -11.28 -6.28 -19.05
CA VAL A 126 -11.27 -6.74 -17.65
C VAL A 126 -12.05 -8.04 -17.51
N ILE A 127 -13.23 -8.15 -18.13
CA ILE A 127 -13.99 -9.40 -18.18
C ILE A 127 -13.42 -10.26 -19.30
N GLU A 128 -13.24 -11.56 -19.05
CA GLU A 128 -12.78 -12.51 -20.07
C GLU A 128 -13.89 -12.77 -21.10
N PRO A 129 -13.71 -12.37 -22.37
CA PRO A 129 -14.78 -12.41 -23.35
C PRO A 129 -15.33 -13.81 -23.64
N SER A 130 -14.47 -14.83 -23.54
CA SER A 130 -14.85 -16.22 -23.82
C SER A 130 -15.68 -16.87 -22.72
N LEU A 131 -15.60 -16.34 -21.49
CA LEU A 131 -16.25 -16.93 -20.30
C LEU A 131 -17.37 -16.03 -19.76
N GLY A 132 -17.32 -14.71 -19.99
CA GLY A 132 -18.25 -13.74 -19.42
C GLY A 132 -18.11 -13.55 -17.91
N PHE A 133 -18.96 -12.64 -17.36
CA PHE A 133 -18.97 -12.39 -15.92
C PHE A 133 -19.37 -13.66 -15.12
N PRO A 134 -18.71 -14.01 -14.00
CA PRO A 134 -17.73 -13.21 -13.25
C PRO A 134 -16.25 -13.46 -13.60
N ALA A 135 -15.96 -14.14 -14.70
CA ALA A 135 -14.59 -14.44 -15.08
C ALA A 135 -13.84 -13.16 -15.49
N ILE A 136 -12.66 -12.95 -14.90
CA ILE A 136 -11.79 -11.83 -15.23
C ILE A 136 -10.55 -12.30 -15.99
N SER A 137 -10.08 -11.48 -16.91
CA SER A 137 -8.88 -11.75 -17.70
C SER A 137 -7.62 -11.76 -16.82
N VAL A 138 -6.56 -12.39 -17.32
CA VAL A 138 -5.25 -12.36 -16.64
C VAL A 138 -4.72 -10.94 -16.57
N ALA A 139 -4.79 -10.21 -17.67
CA ALA A 139 -4.49 -8.78 -17.74
C ALA A 139 -5.53 -8.11 -18.67
N PRO A 140 -6.15 -7.02 -18.24
CA PRO A 140 -5.89 -6.26 -17.00
C PRO A 140 -6.65 -6.76 -15.75
N GLY A 141 -7.61 -7.68 -15.83
CA GLY A 141 -8.54 -8.02 -14.76
C GLY A 141 -7.88 -8.46 -13.45
N GLN A 142 -7.12 -9.58 -13.47
CA GLN A 142 -6.44 -10.10 -12.27
C GLN A 142 -5.34 -9.14 -11.81
N PHE A 143 -4.69 -8.45 -12.75
CA PHE A 143 -3.70 -7.43 -12.43
C PHE A 143 -4.30 -6.30 -11.59
N LEU A 144 -5.49 -5.82 -11.92
CA LEU A 144 -6.19 -4.79 -11.14
C LEU A 144 -6.77 -5.35 -9.83
N LEU A 145 -7.29 -6.57 -9.84
CA LEU A 145 -7.91 -7.16 -8.65
C LEU A 145 -6.93 -7.30 -7.48
N LYS A 146 -5.63 -7.54 -7.74
CA LYS A 146 -4.61 -7.59 -6.67
C LYS A 146 -4.55 -6.31 -5.84
N ASP A 147 -4.94 -5.18 -6.40
CA ASP A 147 -4.91 -3.88 -5.73
C ASP A 147 -5.92 -3.80 -4.57
N LEU A 148 -6.91 -4.71 -4.53
CA LEU A 148 -7.78 -4.87 -3.36
C LEU A 148 -6.99 -5.28 -2.11
N GLY A 149 -6.03 -6.21 -2.26
CA GLY A 149 -5.14 -6.60 -1.17
C GLY A 149 -4.19 -5.46 -0.76
N LEU A 150 -3.70 -4.70 -1.74
CA LEU A 150 -2.83 -3.54 -1.49
C LEU A 150 -3.59 -2.38 -0.84
N LEU A 151 -4.86 -2.17 -1.18
CA LEU A 151 -5.75 -1.22 -0.50
C LEU A 151 -5.93 -1.62 0.97
N ALA A 152 -6.26 -2.89 1.25
CA ALA A 152 -6.40 -3.37 2.62
C ALA A 152 -5.11 -3.19 3.43
N LEU A 153 -3.96 -3.48 2.82
CA LEU A 153 -2.65 -3.28 3.43
C LEU A 153 -2.36 -1.79 3.70
N SER A 154 -2.77 -0.90 2.80
CA SER A 154 -2.61 0.55 2.96
C SER A 154 -3.44 1.08 4.14
N ILE A 155 -4.70 0.63 4.25
CA ILE A 155 -5.59 0.95 5.37
C ILE A 155 -5.01 0.42 6.68
N PHE A 156 -4.48 -0.80 6.68
CA PHE A 156 -3.81 -1.38 7.85
C PHE A 156 -2.61 -0.53 8.29
N VAL A 157 -1.74 -0.14 7.37
CA VAL A 157 -0.56 0.71 7.65
C VAL A 157 -0.97 2.06 8.23
N ALA A 158 -2.00 2.69 7.66
CA ALA A 158 -2.53 3.95 8.16
C ALA A 158 -3.12 3.79 9.57
N GLY A 159 -4.01 2.81 9.77
CA GLY A 159 -4.66 2.55 11.06
C GLY A 159 -3.67 2.18 12.17
N HIS A 160 -2.73 1.28 11.89
CA HIS A 160 -1.68 0.92 12.84
C HIS A 160 -0.79 2.12 13.22
N SER A 161 -0.52 3.02 12.24
CA SER A 161 0.26 4.24 12.51
C SER A 161 -0.53 5.23 13.36
N LEU A 162 -1.84 5.36 13.13
CA LEU A 162 -2.73 6.21 13.92
C LEU A 162 -2.81 5.73 15.38
N THR A 163 -3.04 4.44 15.61
CA THR A 163 -3.07 3.87 16.98
C THR A 163 -1.78 4.17 17.74
N ARG A 164 -0.63 4.15 17.07
CA ARG A 164 0.66 4.49 17.70
C ARG A 164 0.81 5.98 18.05
N LEU A 165 0.03 6.86 17.43
CA LEU A 165 -0.01 8.29 17.79
C LEU A 165 -0.95 8.55 18.97
N GLU A 166 -2.05 7.80 19.04
CA GLU A 166 -3.04 7.92 20.12
C GLU A 166 -2.53 7.38 21.47
N THR A 167 -1.60 6.43 21.42
CA THR A 167 -1.02 5.79 22.62
C THR A 167 0.23 6.50 23.16
N ARG A 168 0.62 7.66 22.62
CA ARG A 168 1.74 8.49 23.07
C ARG A 168 1.26 9.69 23.87
#